data_e4cf4e9fa49b0aa4d6e7036bbcc6e3ac
#
_entry.id   e4cf4e9fa49b0aa4d6e7036bbcc6e3ac
#
_cell.length_a   1.000
_cell.length_b   1.000
_cell.length_c   1.000
_cell.angle_alpha   90.00
_cell.angle_beta   90.00
_cell.angle_gamma   90.00
#
_symmetry.space_group_name_H-M   'P 1'
#
loop_
_entity.id
_entity.type
_entity.pdbx_description
1 polymer ?
#
loop_
_entity_poly.entity_id
_entity_poly.type
_entity_poly.pdbx_seq_one_letter_code
_entity_poly.pdbx_strand_id
1 'polypeptide(L)'
;MTKDILCFALSFTLIAPGLVTAQVQVTALRVGHLVDPEGGAVTANQVILIEDGKFAAIGGNVSIPPGADVVDMSQYYVSPGLVDAHNHLALTYKEEPEHNNYYLTSVLDSTALRAVQAVSNGMTMLAAGFTVVRDLGNNANYADTALRVAIEQGWVPGPTIINSGLIIGGFGGQLNPVPEREMLIYPEYLNADTPDEIVKAVRRNILYGAKVIKICVDCKSYGYTVDEMKLFVAEAAKSGLKVAGHVQTHAGAMRAIEAGIWSIEHSIALDDEAHKLMVQKGIWRVGTETPLTEYHTGNSPQAQNRYERQEDGMKNAYANHVKMAFSTDADYYIPGMTRGQVVIDFLKSWKDADIPASEILKIMTINGYKVVDIYDKRGPIKVGLPADLIAVRANPLENIDTLRDVRCVMKDGIFFKKDGVMTPEKFFHSGPTPPGAWRIH
;
A
#
# COMPACT_ATOMS: atom_id res chain seq x y z
N MET A 1 -8.04 -28.39 86.12
CA MET A 1 -8.56 -28.49 84.77
C MET A 1 -7.72 -27.56 83.88
N THR A 2 -6.60 -28.08 83.38
CA THR A 2 -5.67 -27.38 82.51
C THR A 2 -6.04 -27.74 81.06
N LYS A 3 -6.28 -26.76 80.18
CA LYS A 3 -6.53 -26.94 78.80
C LYS A 3 -5.22 -26.69 78.01
N ASP A 4 -4.69 -27.75 77.43
CA ASP A 4 -3.55 -27.67 76.47
C ASP A 4 -4.03 -27.15 75.17
N ILE A 5 -3.43 -26.03 74.69
CA ILE A 5 -3.63 -25.47 73.37
C ILE A 5 -2.48 -25.97 72.50
N LEU A 6 -2.81 -26.87 71.58
CA LEU A 6 -1.88 -27.36 70.54
C LEU A 6 -1.78 -26.34 69.39
N CYS A 7 -0.64 -25.64 69.26
CA CYS A 7 -0.34 -24.79 68.09
C CYS A 7 0.17 -25.64 66.99
N PHE A 8 -0.61 -25.75 65.91
CA PHE A 8 -0.15 -26.26 64.60
C PHE A 8 0.56 -25.15 63.84
N ALA A 9 1.87 -25.28 63.65
CA ALA A 9 2.63 -24.40 62.75
C ALA A 9 2.47 -24.92 61.31
N LEU A 10 1.72 -24.20 60.47
CA LEU A 10 1.67 -24.41 59.01
C LEU A 10 2.91 -23.79 58.38
N SER A 11 3.84 -24.59 57.89
CA SER A 11 4.97 -24.12 57.05
C SER A 11 4.47 -23.87 55.64
N PHE A 12 4.34 -22.60 55.25
CA PHE A 12 4.12 -22.21 53.86
C PHE A 12 5.45 -22.23 53.12
N THR A 13 5.64 -23.21 52.24
CA THR A 13 6.74 -23.21 51.25
C THR A 13 6.36 -22.25 50.13
N LEU A 14 6.95 -21.09 50.08
CA LEU A 14 6.88 -20.17 48.94
C LEU A 14 7.63 -20.79 47.75
N ILE A 15 6.87 -21.37 46.81
CA ILE A 15 7.39 -21.71 45.47
C ILE A 15 7.48 -20.38 44.73
N ALA A 16 8.69 -19.85 44.55
CA ALA A 16 8.93 -18.72 43.68
C ALA A 16 8.54 -19.11 42.23
N PRO A 17 7.68 -18.35 41.53
CA PRO A 17 7.43 -18.61 40.13
C PRO A 17 8.73 -18.40 39.36
N GLY A 18 9.27 -19.49 38.81
CA GLY A 18 10.38 -19.38 37.88
C GLY A 18 9.99 -18.44 36.72
N LEU A 19 10.73 -17.38 36.55
CA LEU A 19 10.65 -16.53 35.34
C LEU A 19 10.97 -17.43 34.16
N VAL A 20 9.94 -17.95 33.51
CA VAL A 20 10.07 -18.52 32.16
C VAL A 20 10.35 -17.32 31.26
N THR A 21 11.62 -17.02 31.02
CA THR A 21 12.00 -16.13 29.92
C THR A 21 11.56 -16.81 28.64
N ALA A 22 10.51 -16.30 28.01
CA ALA A 22 10.15 -16.71 26.67
C ALA A 22 11.40 -16.53 25.80
N GLN A 23 11.97 -17.63 25.32
CA GLN A 23 13.11 -17.57 24.43
C GLN A 23 12.64 -16.89 23.13
N VAL A 24 13.23 -15.75 22.77
CA VAL A 24 12.93 -15.07 21.50
C VAL A 24 13.18 -16.05 20.39
N GLN A 25 12.16 -16.37 19.61
CA GLN A 25 12.28 -17.28 18.49
C GLN A 25 12.98 -16.54 17.34
N VAL A 26 14.19 -16.96 17.03
CA VAL A 26 14.98 -16.42 15.92
C VAL A 26 14.68 -17.19 14.66
N THR A 27 14.33 -16.51 13.56
CA THR A 27 14.31 -17.09 12.22
C THR A 27 15.57 -16.66 11.47
N ALA A 28 16.30 -17.63 10.92
CA ALA A 28 17.51 -17.39 10.12
C ALA A 28 17.27 -17.76 8.66
N LEU A 29 17.37 -16.80 7.76
CA LEU A 29 17.27 -17.02 6.32
C LEU A 29 18.67 -17.16 5.73
N ARG A 30 18.94 -18.27 5.03
CA ARG A 30 20.13 -18.42 4.18
C ARG A 30 19.79 -17.98 2.78
N VAL A 31 20.20 -16.78 2.41
CA VAL A 31 19.83 -16.10 1.17
C VAL A 31 20.93 -16.29 0.13
N GLY A 32 20.60 -16.85 -1.04
CA GLY A 32 21.58 -16.98 -2.13
C GLY A 32 21.95 -15.64 -2.75
N HIS A 33 20.96 -14.81 -2.99
CA HIS A 33 21.12 -13.50 -3.65
C HIS A 33 20.27 -12.42 -2.96
N LEU A 34 20.91 -11.53 -2.23
CA LEU A 34 20.23 -10.38 -1.63
C LEU A 34 20.28 -9.20 -2.60
N VAL A 35 19.11 -8.72 -3.00
CA VAL A 35 18.93 -7.63 -3.97
C VAL A 35 18.77 -6.30 -3.24
N ASP A 36 19.58 -5.33 -3.61
CA ASP A 36 19.44 -3.92 -3.22
C ASP A 36 18.89 -3.10 -4.38
N PRO A 37 17.59 -2.80 -4.41
CA PRO A 37 16.98 -2.02 -5.50
C PRO A 37 17.43 -0.55 -5.50
N GLU A 38 17.87 0.00 -4.36
CA GLU A 38 18.31 1.40 -4.26
C GLU A 38 19.70 1.58 -4.87
N GLY A 39 20.61 0.67 -4.53
CA GLY A 39 21.98 0.67 -5.07
C GLY A 39 22.11 -0.06 -6.42
N GLY A 40 21.08 -0.78 -6.87
CA GLY A 40 21.12 -1.57 -8.11
C GLY A 40 22.10 -2.75 -8.04
N ALA A 41 22.30 -3.37 -6.86
CA ALA A 41 23.29 -4.40 -6.62
C ALA A 41 22.70 -5.71 -6.11
N VAL A 42 23.42 -6.83 -6.35
CA VAL A 42 23.11 -8.14 -5.77
C VAL A 42 24.31 -8.61 -4.96
N THR A 43 24.08 -8.96 -3.69
CA THR A 43 25.10 -9.52 -2.81
C THR A 43 24.82 -11.03 -2.58
N ALA A 44 25.79 -11.87 -2.89
CA ALA A 44 25.63 -13.31 -2.77
C ALA A 44 25.82 -13.81 -1.33
N ASN A 45 25.19 -14.95 -1.01
CA ASN A 45 25.44 -15.76 0.20
C ASN A 45 25.32 -14.96 1.51
N GLN A 46 24.15 -14.37 1.74
CA GLN A 46 23.86 -13.62 2.95
C GLN A 46 23.06 -14.45 3.96
N VAL A 47 23.27 -14.20 5.25
CA VAL A 47 22.41 -14.63 6.34
C VAL A 47 21.60 -13.43 6.83
N ILE A 48 20.30 -13.61 6.96
CA ILE A 48 19.40 -12.62 7.57
C ILE A 48 18.81 -13.24 8.84
N LEU A 49 19.04 -12.61 9.99
CA LEU A 49 18.35 -12.99 11.23
C LEU A 49 17.14 -12.12 11.43
N ILE A 50 16.05 -12.72 11.87
CA ILE A 50 14.78 -12.06 12.16
C ILE A 50 14.40 -12.39 13.61
N GLU A 51 14.15 -11.37 14.39
CA GLU A 51 13.71 -11.42 15.79
C GLU A 51 12.55 -10.43 15.98
N ASP A 52 11.51 -10.86 16.67
CA ASP A 52 10.32 -10.03 16.94
C ASP A 52 9.77 -9.33 15.67
N GLY A 53 9.76 -10.05 14.56
CA GLY A 53 9.24 -9.55 13.27
C GLY A 53 10.13 -8.53 12.57
N LYS A 54 11.36 -8.28 13.03
CA LYS A 54 12.30 -7.31 12.48
C LYS A 54 13.61 -7.95 12.03
N PHE A 55 14.27 -7.32 11.08
CA PHE A 55 15.64 -7.68 10.72
C PHE A 55 16.58 -7.38 11.89
N ALA A 56 17.18 -8.43 12.49
CA ALA A 56 18.11 -8.31 13.63
C ALA A 56 19.57 -8.23 13.17
N ALA A 57 19.95 -9.00 12.15
CA ALA A 57 21.27 -8.95 11.56
C ALA A 57 21.24 -9.37 10.08
N ILE A 58 22.15 -8.80 9.27
CA ILE A 58 22.27 -9.08 7.82
C ILE A 58 23.75 -9.08 7.46
N GLY A 59 24.22 -10.14 6.79
CA GLY A 59 25.59 -10.19 6.31
C GLY A 59 26.09 -11.59 5.96
N GLY A 60 27.19 -11.68 5.22
CA GLY A 60 27.81 -12.97 4.83
C GLY A 60 28.46 -13.73 5.98
N ASN A 61 28.86 -13.04 7.05
CA ASN A 61 29.55 -13.62 8.22
C ASN A 61 28.66 -13.66 9.48
N VAL A 62 27.33 -13.47 9.33
CA VAL A 62 26.41 -13.54 10.46
C VAL A 62 26.29 -14.97 10.95
N SER A 63 26.59 -15.21 12.24
CA SER A 63 26.45 -16.51 12.87
C SER A 63 24.99 -16.81 13.17
N ILE A 64 24.52 -17.99 12.79
CA ILE A 64 23.16 -18.46 13.12
C ILE A 64 23.14 -18.97 14.56
N PRO A 65 22.33 -18.40 15.46
CA PRO A 65 22.23 -18.84 16.84
C PRO A 65 21.77 -20.31 16.95
N PRO A 66 22.24 -21.07 17.95
CA PRO A 66 21.71 -22.39 18.24
C PRO A 66 20.19 -22.32 18.53
N GLY A 67 19.41 -23.20 17.90
CA GLY A 67 17.95 -23.25 18.08
C GLY A 67 17.16 -22.28 17.20
N ALA A 68 17.81 -21.52 16.31
CA ALA A 68 17.11 -20.72 15.32
C ALA A 68 16.35 -21.60 14.30
N ASP A 69 15.18 -21.14 13.87
CA ASP A 69 14.46 -21.74 12.73
C ASP A 69 15.18 -21.35 11.43
N VAL A 70 15.85 -22.31 10.80
CA VAL A 70 16.67 -22.06 9.60
C VAL A 70 15.84 -22.32 8.34
N VAL A 71 15.67 -21.28 7.53
CA VAL A 71 15.00 -21.35 6.23
C VAL A 71 16.03 -21.20 5.11
N ASP A 72 16.13 -22.22 4.25
CA ASP A 72 16.99 -22.18 3.08
C ASP A 72 16.32 -21.43 1.93
N MET A 73 16.91 -20.31 1.55
CA MET A 73 16.52 -19.45 0.43
C MET A 73 17.69 -19.27 -0.56
N SER A 74 18.65 -20.21 -0.57
CA SER A 74 19.87 -20.16 -1.39
C SER A 74 19.61 -20.14 -2.89
N GLN A 75 18.45 -20.64 -3.33
CA GLN A 75 18.02 -20.65 -4.73
C GLN A 75 17.30 -19.38 -5.19
N TYR A 76 17.11 -18.42 -4.29
CA TYR A 76 16.27 -17.23 -4.56
C TYR A 76 17.05 -15.93 -4.58
N TYR A 77 16.49 -14.98 -5.32
CA TYR A 77 16.77 -13.56 -5.23
C TYR A 77 15.76 -12.93 -4.25
N VAL A 78 16.25 -12.41 -3.15
CA VAL A 78 15.44 -11.81 -2.08
C VAL A 78 15.52 -10.30 -2.17
N SER A 79 14.37 -9.66 -2.23
CA SER A 79 14.18 -8.21 -2.39
C SER A 79 13.20 -7.69 -1.34
N PRO A 80 13.19 -6.38 -1.03
CA PRO A 80 12.08 -5.78 -0.27
C PRO A 80 10.72 -6.12 -0.89
N GLY A 81 9.66 -6.10 -0.08
CA GLY A 81 8.30 -6.25 -0.55
C GLY A 81 7.90 -5.15 -1.53
N LEU A 82 6.93 -5.42 -2.40
CA LEU A 82 6.44 -4.48 -3.39
C LEU A 82 5.43 -3.50 -2.79
N VAL A 83 5.31 -2.34 -3.41
CA VAL A 83 4.36 -1.27 -3.06
C VAL A 83 3.49 -0.94 -4.26
N ASP A 84 2.18 -0.90 -4.07
CA ASP A 84 1.25 -0.24 -4.98
C ASP A 84 0.82 1.10 -4.36
N ALA A 85 1.24 2.19 -4.96
CA ALA A 85 1.05 3.54 -4.42
C ALA A 85 -0.31 4.17 -4.74
N HIS A 86 -1.18 3.47 -5.48
CA HIS A 86 -2.55 3.89 -5.77
C HIS A 86 -3.41 2.69 -6.14
N ASN A 87 -4.28 2.29 -5.23
CA ASN A 87 -5.22 1.19 -5.41
C ASN A 87 -6.55 1.51 -4.73
N HIS A 88 -7.58 0.70 -5.00
CA HIS A 88 -8.92 0.78 -4.44
C HIS A 88 -9.37 -0.61 -3.98
N LEU A 89 -8.95 -1.04 -2.79
CA LEU A 89 -9.20 -2.41 -2.33
C LEU A 89 -10.68 -2.70 -2.07
N ALA A 90 -11.45 -1.69 -1.67
CA ALA A 90 -12.89 -1.82 -1.40
C ALA A 90 -13.76 -1.52 -2.63
N LEU A 91 -13.18 -1.47 -3.83
CA LEU A 91 -13.91 -1.30 -5.08
C LEU A 91 -13.50 -2.40 -6.07
N THR A 92 -14.47 -3.09 -6.67
CA THR A 92 -14.25 -4.02 -7.77
C THR A 92 -15.48 -4.02 -8.67
N TYR A 93 -15.33 -3.57 -9.91
CA TYR A 93 -16.37 -3.76 -10.92
C TYR A 93 -16.50 -5.24 -11.21
N LYS A 94 -17.73 -5.69 -11.48
CA LYS A 94 -18.08 -7.08 -11.76
C LYS A 94 -18.54 -7.23 -13.21
N GLU A 95 -18.71 -8.47 -13.65
CA GLU A 95 -19.23 -8.74 -15.00
C GLU A 95 -20.70 -8.38 -15.15
N GLU A 96 -21.48 -8.49 -14.08
CA GLU A 96 -22.91 -8.20 -14.09
C GLU A 96 -23.14 -6.73 -14.43
N PRO A 97 -24.04 -6.41 -15.39
CA PRO A 97 -24.28 -5.03 -15.83
C PRO A 97 -24.62 -4.05 -14.71
N GLU A 98 -25.23 -4.54 -13.63
CA GLU A 98 -25.60 -3.75 -12.45
C GLU A 98 -24.38 -3.35 -11.60
N HIS A 99 -23.23 -4.00 -11.79
CA HIS A 99 -22.02 -3.80 -10.97
C HIS A 99 -20.75 -3.56 -11.81
N ASN A 100 -20.89 -3.22 -13.09
CA ASN A 100 -19.77 -3.12 -14.03
C ASN A 100 -19.17 -1.71 -14.17
N ASN A 101 -19.56 -0.79 -13.32
CA ASN A 101 -18.98 0.56 -13.29
C ASN A 101 -18.99 1.13 -11.86
N TYR A 102 -18.24 2.20 -11.68
CA TYR A 102 -18.06 2.83 -10.39
C TYR A 102 -19.37 3.26 -9.73
N TYR A 103 -20.24 3.98 -10.47
CA TYR A 103 -21.48 4.51 -9.91
C TYR A 103 -22.42 3.40 -9.43
N LEU A 104 -22.66 2.39 -10.27
CA LEU A 104 -23.55 1.29 -9.91
C LEU A 104 -23.00 0.47 -8.74
N THR A 105 -21.70 0.14 -8.75
CA THR A 105 -21.06 -0.56 -7.64
C THR A 105 -21.16 0.23 -6.33
N SER A 106 -20.96 1.54 -6.38
CA SER A 106 -21.02 2.41 -5.19
C SER A 106 -22.45 2.50 -4.61
N VAL A 107 -23.47 2.37 -5.44
CA VAL A 107 -24.89 2.48 -5.04
C VAL A 107 -25.47 1.15 -4.62
N LEU A 108 -25.11 0.06 -5.28
CA LEU A 108 -25.75 -1.26 -5.12
C LEU A 108 -25.03 -2.18 -4.14
N ASP A 109 -23.70 -2.06 -4.02
CA ASP A 109 -22.92 -2.85 -3.07
C ASP A 109 -22.88 -2.18 -1.69
N SER A 110 -23.30 -2.91 -0.66
CA SER A 110 -23.26 -2.37 0.72
C SER A 110 -21.83 -2.19 1.22
N THR A 111 -21.61 -1.25 2.14
CA THR A 111 -20.34 -1.03 2.82
C THR A 111 -19.77 -2.35 3.40
N ALA A 112 -20.62 -3.17 4.02
CA ALA A 112 -20.19 -4.46 4.60
C ALA A 112 -19.69 -5.44 3.54
N LEU A 113 -20.39 -5.55 2.40
CA LEU A 113 -19.98 -6.41 1.29
C LEU A 113 -18.63 -5.94 0.73
N ARG A 114 -18.46 -4.64 0.50
CA ARG A 114 -17.23 -4.05 -0.02
C ARG A 114 -16.06 -4.21 0.96
N ALA A 115 -16.29 -4.11 2.27
CA ALA A 115 -15.27 -4.38 3.28
C ALA A 115 -14.79 -5.84 3.25
N VAL A 116 -15.70 -6.81 3.10
CA VAL A 116 -15.34 -8.25 2.96
C VAL A 116 -14.59 -8.49 1.64
N GLN A 117 -15.01 -7.86 0.54
CA GLN A 117 -14.30 -7.91 -0.74
C GLN A 117 -12.87 -7.35 -0.63
N ALA A 118 -12.69 -6.26 0.12
CA ALA A 118 -11.39 -5.64 0.37
C ALA A 118 -10.43 -6.59 1.10
N VAL A 119 -10.91 -7.46 1.99
CA VAL A 119 -10.10 -8.52 2.62
C VAL A 119 -9.54 -9.48 1.56
N SER A 120 -10.40 -9.98 0.66
CA SER A 120 -9.98 -10.87 -0.43
C SER A 120 -8.96 -10.19 -1.35
N ASN A 121 -9.21 -8.95 -1.75
CA ASN A 121 -8.29 -8.17 -2.57
C ASN A 121 -6.94 -7.97 -1.87
N GLY A 122 -6.93 -7.57 -0.60
CA GLY A 122 -5.73 -7.40 0.20
C GLY A 122 -4.90 -8.68 0.33
N MET A 123 -5.55 -9.82 0.58
CA MET A 123 -4.87 -11.12 0.64
C MET A 123 -4.19 -11.49 -0.67
N THR A 124 -4.87 -11.28 -1.81
CA THR A 124 -4.31 -11.60 -3.13
C THR A 124 -3.21 -10.63 -3.56
N MET A 125 -3.28 -9.36 -3.13
CA MET A 125 -2.17 -8.39 -3.28
C MET A 125 -0.93 -8.87 -2.50
N LEU A 126 -1.11 -9.27 -1.24
CA LEU A 126 -0.01 -9.80 -0.42
C LEU A 126 0.58 -11.06 -1.06
N ALA A 127 -0.25 -11.99 -1.57
CA ALA A 127 0.20 -13.20 -2.26
C ALA A 127 1.03 -12.92 -3.52
N ALA A 128 0.78 -11.80 -4.21
CA ALA A 128 1.55 -11.33 -5.35
C ALA A 128 2.83 -10.57 -4.97
N GLY A 129 3.09 -10.36 -3.66
CA GLY A 129 4.29 -9.72 -3.16
C GLY A 129 4.12 -8.24 -2.76
N PHE A 130 2.94 -7.66 -2.89
CA PHE A 130 2.67 -6.28 -2.44
C PHE A 130 2.48 -6.28 -0.93
N THR A 131 3.53 -5.94 -0.20
CA THR A 131 3.51 -5.87 1.28
C THR A 131 2.96 -4.54 1.79
N VAL A 132 2.86 -3.53 0.92
CA VAL A 132 2.26 -2.23 1.20
C VAL A 132 1.36 -1.81 0.06
N VAL A 133 0.19 -1.26 0.40
CA VAL A 133 -0.76 -0.68 -0.54
C VAL A 133 -1.22 0.67 -0.03
N ARG A 134 -1.19 1.71 -0.86
CA ARG A 134 -1.85 2.98 -0.58
C ARG A 134 -3.23 2.96 -1.22
N ASP A 135 -4.26 2.92 -0.38
CA ASP A 135 -5.68 2.94 -0.77
C ASP A 135 -6.17 4.39 -0.79
N LEU A 136 -6.52 4.89 -1.97
CA LEU A 136 -6.80 6.30 -2.19
C LEU A 136 -8.29 6.63 -2.38
N GLY A 137 -9.14 5.89 -1.70
CA GLY A 137 -10.58 6.19 -1.63
C GLY A 137 -11.43 5.22 -2.44
N ASN A 138 -12.66 5.62 -2.81
CA ASN A 138 -13.68 4.74 -3.36
C ASN A 138 -13.94 3.54 -2.45
N ASN A 139 -14.02 3.80 -1.15
CA ASN A 139 -13.87 2.81 -0.08
C ASN A 139 -15.14 2.57 0.74
N ALA A 140 -16.30 2.96 0.23
CA ALA A 140 -17.59 2.69 0.88
C ALA A 140 -17.62 3.08 2.36
N ASN A 141 -17.46 4.36 2.65
CA ASN A 141 -17.57 4.90 4.01
C ASN A 141 -16.56 4.30 5.02
N TYR A 142 -15.25 4.44 4.72
CA TYR A 142 -14.13 3.99 5.56
C TYR A 142 -13.93 2.46 5.66
N ALA A 143 -14.33 1.68 4.67
CA ALA A 143 -14.00 0.25 4.62
C ALA A 143 -12.48 -0.01 4.53
N ASP A 144 -11.72 0.91 3.94
CA ASP A 144 -10.24 0.92 3.94
C ASP A 144 -9.65 1.00 5.36
N THR A 145 -10.21 1.87 6.20
CA THR A 145 -9.84 1.97 7.62
C THR A 145 -10.17 0.69 8.38
N ALA A 146 -11.36 0.13 8.12
CA ALA A 146 -11.77 -1.13 8.75
C ALA A 146 -10.83 -2.28 8.35
N LEU A 147 -10.46 -2.38 7.07
CA LEU A 147 -9.48 -3.36 6.57
C LEU A 147 -8.12 -3.17 7.23
N ARG A 148 -7.58 -1.94 7.26
CA ARG A 148 -6.31 -1.66 7.92
C ARG A 148 -6.31 -2.12 9.38
N VAL A 149 -7.34 -1.73 10.14
CA VAL A 149 -7.47 -2.11 11.55
C VAL A 149 -7.55 -3.63 11.71
N ALA A 150 -8.35 -4.32 10.88
CA ALA A 150 -8.47 -5.78 10.93
C ALA A 150 -7.13 -6.48 10.67
N ILE A 151 -6.31 -5.97 9.74
CA ILE A 151 -4.96 -6.50 9.47
C ILE A 151 -4.02 -6.22 10.64
N GLU A 152 -4.01 -4.99 11.18
CA GLU A 152 -3.17 -4.59 12.32
C GLU A 152 -3.51 -5.38 13.60
N GLN A 153 -4.77 -5.79 13.76
CA GLN A 153 -5.23 -6.66 14.86
C GLN A 153 -4.95 -8.15 14.61
N GLY A 154 -4.48 -8.53 13.43
CA GLY A 154 -4.29 -9.93 13.07
C GLY A 154 -5.60 -10.72 12.92
N TRP A 155 -6.71 -10.06 12.64
CA TRP A 155 -7.99 -10.73 12.36
C TRP A 155 -8.02 -11.29 10.95
N VAL A 156 -7.33 -10.63 10.03
CA VAL A 156 -7.19 -11.06 8.64
C VAL A 156 -5.76 -10.79 8.15
N PRO A 157 -5.20 -11.61 7.27
CA PRO A 157 -3.93 -11.31 6.61
C PRO A 157 -4.12 -10.25 5.52
N GLY A 158 -3.09 -9.44 5.31
CA GLY A 158 -3.07 -8.43 4.25
C GLY A 158 -1.81 -7.57 4.26
N PRO A 159 -1.65 -6.69 3.27
CA PRO A 159 -0.54 -5.73 3.23
C PRO A 159 -0.70 -4.65 4.31
N THR A 160 0.34 -3.88 4.54
CA THR A 160 0.23 -2.62 5.28
C THR A 160 -0.58 -1.64 4.44
N ILE A 161 -1.67 -1.10 4.99
CA ILE A 161 -2.57 -0.19 4.26
C ILE A 161 -2.28 1.26 4.67
N ILE A 162 -2.01 2.11 3.69
CA ILE A 162 -1.95 3.57 3.83
C ILE A 162 -3.26 4.12 3.26
N ASN A 163 -4.27 4.21 4.11
CA ASN A 163 -5.63 4.54 3.72
C ASN A 163 -5.91 6.04 3.72
N SER A 164 -6.76 6.50 2.78
CA SER A 164 -7.15 7.91 2.69
C SER A 164 -8.47 8.26 3.37
N GLY A 165 -9.29 7.28 3.68
CA GLY A 165 -10.69 7.56 3.99
C GLY A 165 -11.45 8.04 2.76
N LEU A 166 -12.42 8.92 2.94
CA LEU A 166 -13.23 9.44 1.82
C LEU A 166 -12.44 10.44 0.98
N ILE A 167 -12.62 10.40 -0.34
CA ILE A 167 -12.04 11.41 -1.24
C ILE A 167 -12.68 12.77 -0.93
N ILE A 168 -11.89 13.83 -0.86
CA ILE A 168 -12.40 15.20 -0.68
C ILE A 168 -12.44 15.87 -2.04
N GLY A 169 -13.58 16.45 -2.39
CA GLY A 169 -13.77 17.13 -3.67
C GLY A 169 -14.81 18.25 -3.59
N GLY A 170 -14.91 19.05 -4.64
CA GLY A 170 -16.08 19.88 -4.86
C GLY A 170 -17.34 19.04 -4.93
N PHE A 171 -18.49 19.63 -4.76
CA PHE A 171 -19.77 18.93 -4.62
C PHE A 171 -19.96 17.81 -5.64
N GLY A 172 -20.19 16.60 -5.14
CA GLY A 172 -20.38 15.41 -5.94
C GLY A 172 -19.10 14.65 -6.34
N GLY A 173 -17.90 15.20 -6.08
CA GLY A 173 -16.64 14.57 -6.46
C GLY A 173 -16.59 14.18 -7.95
N GLN A 174 -16.28 12.95 -8.29
CA GLN A 174 -16.30 12.43 -9.66
C GLN A 174 -17.71 12.03 -10.14
N LEU A 175 -18.67 11.93 -9.22
CA LEU A 175 -20.05 11.58 -9.53
C LEU A 175 -20.88 12.85 -9.83
N ASN A 176 -21.93 12.69 -10.65
CA ASN A 176 -22.87 13.74 -10.99
C ASN A 176 -24.30 13.27 -10.66
N PRO A 177 -24.65 13.18 -9.38
CA PRO A 177 -25.99 12.74 -8.99
C PRO A 177 -27.02 13.78 -9.42
N VAL A 178 -28.23 13.31 -9.70
CA VAL A 178 -29.40 14.23 -9.81
C VAL A 178 -29.70 14.79 -8.42
N PRO A 179 -30.30 16.00 -8.31
CA PRO A 179 -30.51 16.66 -7.01
C PRO A 179 -31.21 15.79 -5.95
N GLU A 180 -32.15 14.93 -6.38
CA GLU A 180 -32.91 14.07 -5.47
C GLU A 180 -32.13 12.84 -4.99
N ARG A 181 -30.89 12.63 -5.48
CA ARG A 181 -30.05 11.48 -5.20
C ARG A 181 -28.66 11.83 -4.64
N GLU A 182 -28.48 13.03 -4.15
CA GLU A 182 -27.19 13.52 -3.60
C GLU A 182 -26.66 12.61 -2.49
N MET A 183 -27.52 12.02 -1.68
CA MET A 183 -27.11 11.13 -0.58
C MET A 183 -26.29 9.91 -1.04
N LEU A 184 -26.37 9.52 -2.31
CA LEU A 184 -25.65 8.35 -2.84
C LEU A 184 -24.16 8.56 -2.95
N ILE A 185 -23.67 9.81 -2.94
CA ILE A 185 -22.24 10.09 -3.02
C ILE A 185 -21.55 10.11 -1.66
N TYR A 186 -22.27 10.33 -0.56
CA TYR A 186 -21.69 10.52 0.77
C TYR A 186 -20.86 9.34 1.31
N PRO A 187 -21.09 8.08 0.90
CA PRO A 187 -20.18 6.99 1.24
C PRO A 187 -18.82 7.05 0.53
N GLU A 188 -18.69 7.85 -0.55
CA GLU A 188 -17.47 7.92 -1.37
C GLU A 188 -16.74 9.26 -1.23
N TYR A 189 -17.48 10.39 -1.07
CA TYR A 189 -16.93 11.74 -1.12
C TYR A 189 -17.34 12.59 0.09
N LEU A 190 -16.40 13.41 0.52
CA LEU A 190 -16.67 14.59 1.35
C LEU A 190 -16.70 15.83 0.46
N ASN A 191 -17.83 16.53 0.44
CA ASN A 191 -17.95 17.81 -0.24
C ASN A 191 -17.20 18.90 0.54
N ALA A 192 -16.39 19.69 -0.15
CA ALA A 192 -15.62 20.76 0.44
C ALA A 192 -15.42 21.88 -0.59
N ASP A 193 -16.41 22.78 -0.70
CA ASP A 193 -16.43 23.88 -1.67
C ASP A 193 -15.99 25.22 -1.04
N THR A 194 -15.77 25.24 0.27
CA THR A 194 -15.31 26.43 1.02
C THR A 194 -14.12 26.10 1.92
N PRO A 195 -13.31 27.09 2.33
CA PRO A 195 -12.18 26.88 3.25
C PRO A 195 -12.56 26.19 4.56
N ASP A 196 -13.71 26.52 5.16
CA ASP A 196 -14.17 25.88 6.39
C ASP A 196 -14.55 24.42 6.17
N GLU A 197 -15.16 24.09 5.05
CA GLU A 197 -15.48 22.72 4.66
C GLU A 197 -14.22 21.91 4.38
N ILE A 198 -13.20 22.49 3.74
CA ILE A 198 -11.89 21.88 3.54
C ILE A 198 -11.29 21.45 4.89
N VAL A 199 -11.20 22.35 5.84
CA VAL A 199 -10.67 22.08 7.18
C VAL A 199 -11.47 20.97 7.87
N LYS A 200 -12.81 21.05 7.80
CA LYS A 200 -13.71 20.06 8.40
C LYS A 200 -13.55 18.67 7.76
N ALA A 201 -13.44 18.60 6.44
CA ALA A 201 -13.29 17.33 5.70
C ALA A 201 -11.95 16.66 6.01
N VAL A 202 -10.84 17.41 6.01
CA VAL A 202 -9.51 16.90 6.39
C VAL A 202 -9.54 16.34 7.81
N ARG A 203 -10.05 17.09 8.78
CA ARG A 203 -10.15 16.67 10.19
C ARG A 203 -11.04 15.44 10.37
N ARG A 204 -12.12 15.34 9.59
CA ARG A 204 -12.99 14.16 9.61
C ARG A 204 -12.24 12.91 9.17
N ASN A 205 -11.49 12.96 8.06
CA ASN A 205 -10.68 11.83 7.62
C ASN A 205 -9.60 11.46 8.64
N ILE A 206 -8.93 12.45 9.25
CA ILE A 206 -7.96 12.24 10.33
C ILE A 206 -8.63 11.55 11.52
N LEU A 207 -9.80 12.02 11.97
CA LEU A 207 -10.56 11.44 13.09
C LEU A 207 -10.88 9.96 12.84
N TYR A 208 -11.25 9.62 11.59
CA TYR A 208 -11.56 8.24 11.20
C TYR A 208 -10.33 7.44 10.74
N GLY A 209 -9.12 7.91 11.03
CA GLY A 209 -7.88 7.14 10.94
C GLY A 209 -7.21 7.12 9.57
N ALA A 210 -7.48 8.10 8.71
CA ALA A 210 -6.73 8.26 7.46
C ALA A 210 -5.23 8.44 7.71
N LYS A 211 -4.40 7.89 6.83
CA LYS A 211 -2.94 7.97 6.83
C LYS A 211 -2.40 8.84 5.69
N VAL A 212 -3.24 9.24 4.78
CA VAL A 212 -3.00 10.16 3.68
C VAL A 212 -4.31 10.90 3.40
N ILE A 213 -4.25 12.11 2.85
CA ILE A 213 -5.46 12.82 2.39
C ILE A 213 -5.51 12.72 0.87
N LYS A 214 -6.63 12.26 0.32
CA LYS A 214 -6.91 12.24 -1.13
C LYS A 214 -7.87 13.37 -1.48
N ILE A 215 -7.48 14.21 -2.44
CA ILE A 215 -8.34 15.25 -2.97
C ILE A 215 -8.59 15.08 -4.47
N CYS A 216 -9.72 15.58 -4.95
CA CYS A 216 -10.04 15.67 -6.36
C CYS A 216 -9.82 17.11 -6.83
N VAL A 217 -8.69 17.38 -7.49
CA VAL A 217 -8.25 18.73 -7.83
C VAL A 217 -9.15 19.39 -8.87
N ASP A 218 -9.52 18.63 -9.92
CA ASP A 218 -10.22 19.14 -11.10
C ASP A 218 -11.35 18.22 -11.59
N CYS A 219 -12.01 17.53 -10.66
CA CYS A 219 -13.17 16.68 -10.97
C CYS A 219 -14.41 17.46 -11.40
N LYS A 220 -14.42 18.75 -11.19
CA LYS A 220 -15.48 19.69 -11.60
C LYS A 220 -14.87 20.83 -12.42
N SER A 221 -15.68 21.52 -13.21
CA SER A 221 -15.27 22.70 -13.98
C SER A 221 -14.75 23.85 -13.11
N TYR A 222 -15.15 23.89 -11.85
CA TYR A 222 -14.71 24.84 -10.82
C TYR A 222 -13.69 24.21 -9.84
N GLY A 223 -12.73 23.47 -10.35
CA GLY A 223 -11.71 22.80 -9.53
C GLY A 223 -10.96 23.74 -8.58
N TYR A 224 -10.32 23.15 -7.56
CA TYR A 224 -9.63 23.89 -6.50
C TYR A 224 -8.60 24.89 -7.01
N THR A 225 -8.57 26.05 -6.36
CA THR A 225 -7.53 27.08 -6.53
C THR A 225 -6.23 26.65 -5.83
N VAL A 226 -5.15 27.37 -6.13
CA VAL A 226 -3.84 27.14 -5.47
C VAL A 226 -3.94 27.35 -3.95
N ASP A 227 -4.65 28.37 -3.50
CA ASP A 227 -4.76 28.69 -2.07
C ASP A 227 -5.63 27.69 -1.31
N GLU A 228 -6.70 27.19 -1.89
CA GLU A 228 -7.48 26.07 -1.33
C GLU A 228 -6.63 24.80 -1.21
N MET A 229 -5.84 24.47 -2.23
CA MET A 229 -4.94 23.33 -2.15
C MET A 229 -3.82 23.50 -1.11
N LYS A 230 -3.27 24.71 -0.95
CA LYS A 230 -2.35 25.02 0.15
C LYS A 230 -3.00 24.82 1.51
N LEU A 231 -4.30 25.14 1.64
CA LEU A 231 -5.04 24.89 2.89
C LEU A 231 -5.16 23.40 3.20
N PHE A 232 -5.45 22.54 2.20
CA PHE A 232 -5.40 21.09 2.37
C PHE A 232 -4.03 20.62 2.87
N VAL A 233 -2.95 21.08 2.23
CA VAL A 233 -1.58 20.72 2.59
C VAL A 233 -1.25 21.15 4.02
N ALA A 234 -1.59 22.39 4.37
CA ALA A 234 -1.31 22.94 5.71
C ALA A 234 -2.12 22.23 6.80
N GLU A 235 -3.39 21.90 6.55
CA GLU A 235 -4.24 21.23 7.55
C GLU A 235 -3.82 19.76 7.74
N ALA A 236 -3.53 19.02 6.65
CA ALA A 236 -3.03 17.66 6.71
C ALA A 236 -1.67 17.56 7.44
N ALA A 237 -0.78 18.52 7.20
CA ALA A 237 0.55 18.57 7.81
C ALA A 237 0.51 18.71 9.35
N LYS A 238 -0.55 19.26 9.95
CA LYS A 238 -0.72 19.32 11.41
C LYS A 238 -0.75 17.94 12.07
N SER A 239 -1.14 16.92 11.30
CA SER A 239 -1.14 15.50 11.74
C SER A 239 -0.06 14.67 11.03
N GLY A 240 0.92 15.31 10.40
CA GLY A 240 2.01 14.64 9.68
C GLY A 240 1.57 13.93 8.39
N LEU A 241 0.38 14.24 7.86
CA LEU A 241 -0.14 13.58 6.67
C LEU A 241 0.23 14.34 5.39
N LYS A 242 0.37 13.58 4.31
CA LYS A 242 0.58 14.07 2.95
C LYS A 242 -0.75 14.20 2.22
N VAL A 243 -0.76 14.99 1.12
CA VAL A 243 -1.93 15.17 0.26
C VAL A 243 -1.64 14.60 -1.12
N ALA A 244 -2.47 13.66 -1.59
CA ALA A 244 -2.45 13.08 -2.93
C ALA A 244 -3.58 13.71 -3.76
N GLY A 245 -3.26 14.22 -4.95
CA GLY A 245 -4.21 14.93 -5.81
C GLY A 245 -4.58 14.13 -7.06
N HIS A 246 -5.87 13.78 -7.21
CA HIS A 246 -6.42 13.33 -8.49
C HIS A 246 -6.41 14.50 -9.48
N VAL A 247 -5.70 14.37 -10.59
CA VAL A 247 -5.50 15.44 -11.57
C VAL A 247 -5.68 14.89 -12.98
N GLN A 248 -6.58 15.47 -13.74
CA GLN A 248 -6.85 15.07 -15.12
C GLN A 248 -6.43 16.12 -16.16
N THR A 249 -6.37 17.40 -15.78
CA THR A 249 -6.06 18.48 -16.70
C THR A 249 -4.67 19.09 -16.46
N HIS A 250 -4.03 19.62 -17.50
CA HIS A 250 -2.77 20.33 -17.38
C HIS A 250 -2.88 21.53 -16.41
N ALA A 251 -3.97 22.32 -16.51
CA ALA A 251 -4.19 23.46 -15.62
C ALA A 251 -4.36 23.03 -14.15
N GLY A 252 -5.03 21.90 -13.89
CA GLY A 252 -5.13 21.30 -12.56
C GLY A 252 -3.76 20.87 -12.02
N ALA A 253 -2.95 20.24 -12.88
CA ALA A 253 -1.60 19.81 -12.52
C ALA A 253 -0.70 21.00 -12.15
N MET A 254 -0.69 22.06 -12.95
CA MET A 254 0.12 23.26 -12.66
C MET A 254 -0.27 23.91 -11.34
N ARG A 255 -1.58 24.02 -11.04
CA ARG A 255 -2.05 24.54 -9.74
C ARG A 255 -1.65 23.62 -8.58
N ALA A 256 -1.77 22.29 -8.75
CA ALA A 256 -1.39 21.32 -7.74
C ALA A 256 0.10 21.36 -7.43
N ILE A 257 0.94 21.48 -8.47
CA ILE A 257 2.39 21.64 -8.35
C ILE A 257 2.72 22.94 -7.62
N GLU A 258 2.07 24.06 -7.98
CA GLU A 258 2.26 25.35 -7.31
C GLU A 258 1.88 25.29 -5.84
N ALA A 259 0.79 24.63 -5.51
CA ALA A 259 0.31 24.45 -4.14
C ALA A 259 1.20 23.54 -3.28
N GLY A 260 2.10 22.75 -3.87
CA GLY A 260 2.97 21.82 -3.14
C GLY A 260 2.27 20.54 -2.71
N ILE A 261 1.32 20.02 -3.50
CA ILE A 261 0.74 18.70 -3.31
C ILE A 261 1.84 17.65 -3.34
N TRP A 262 1.78 16.65 -2.47
CA TRP A 262 2.83 15.63 -2.32
C TRP A 262 2.96 14.72 -3.54
N SER A 263 1.84 14.25 -4.10
CA SER A 263 1.82 13.41 -5.29
C SER A 263 0.69 13.78 -6.25
N ILE A 264 1.01 13.76 -7.56
CA ILE A 264 0.07 13.92 -8.65
C ILE A 264 -0.34 12.51 -9.12
N GLU A 265 -1.63 12.23 -8.98
CA GLU A 265 -2.22 10.96 -9.39
C GLU A 265 -2.74 11.04 -10.84
N HIS A 266 -2.64 9.95 -11.60
CA HIS A 266 -3.03 9.76 -13.01
C HIS A 266 -2.13 10.44 -14.05
N SER A 267 -1.68 11.64 -13.87
CA SER A 267 -0.58 12.31 -14.61
C SER A 267 -0.65 12.34 -16.14
N ILE A 268 -1.82 12.13 -16.75
CA ILE A 268 -1.97 11.98 -18.22
C ILE A 268 -1.69 13.28 -18.98
N ALA A 269 -1.85 14.43 -18.33
CA ALA A 269 -1.76 15.75 -18.96
C ALA A 269 -0.48 16.54 -18.58
N LEU A 270 0.56 15.84 -18.08
CA LEU A 270 1.82 16.48 -17.71
C LEU A 270 2.73 16.63 -18.92
N ASP A 271 3.28 17.82 -19.10
CA ASP A 271 4.28 18.15 -20.12
C ASP A 271 5.68 18.36 -19.49
N ASP A 272 6.66 18.74 -20.31
CA ASP A 272 8.03 18.98 -19.88
C ASP A 272 8.14 20.10 -18.83
N GLU A 273 7.33 21.14 -18.91
CA GLU A 273 7.34 22.22 -17.93
C GLU A 273 6.85 21.72 -16.58
N ALA A 274 5.75 20.99 -16.56
CA ALA A 274 5.20 20.37 -15.37
C ALA A 274 6.21 19.40 -14.73
N HIS A 275 6.87 18.55 -15.53
CA HIS A 275 7.89 17.61 -15.04
C HIS A 275 9.08 18.34 -14.40
N LYS A 276 9.61 19.40 -15.02
CA LYS A 276 10.70 20.21 -14.45
C LYS A 276 10.30 20.85 -13.12
N LEU A 277 9.09 21.38 -13.01
CA LEU A 277 8.57 21.96 -11.76
C LEU A 277 8.38 20.88 -10.69
N MET A 278 7.91 19.68 -11.04
CA MET A 278 7.79 18.56 -10.11
C MET A 278 9.16 18.18 -9.54
N VAL A 279 10.21 18.10 -10.37
CA VAL A 279 11.57 17.83 -9.92
C VAL A 279 12.06 18.94 -8.97
N GLN A 280 11.89 20.18 -9.35
CA GLN A 280 12.32 21.34 -8.54
C GLN A 280 11.64 21.35 -7.15
N LYS A 281 10.36 20.99 -7.09
CA LYS A 281 9.56 20.97 -5.84
C LYS A 281 9.56 19.62 -5.13
N GLY A 282 10.16 18.59 -5.73
CA GLY A 282 10.23 17.24 -5.15
C GLY A 282 8.91 16.49 -5.12
N ILE A 283 7.97 16.83 -6.02
CA ILE A 283 6.64 16.22 -6.12
C ILE A 283 6.72 14.88 -6.82
N TRP A 284 5.94 13.91 -6.38
CA TRP A 284 5.86 12.58 -6.95
C TRP A 284 4.87 12.48 -8.10
N ARG A 285 5.24 11.73 -9.14
CA ARG A 285 4.33 11.25 -10.17
C ARG A 285 3.86 9.85 -9.84
N VAL A 286 2.53 9.66 -9.77
CA VAL A 286 1.85 8.39 -9.51
C VAL A 286 0.82 8.20 -10.62
N GLY A 287 1.27 7.63 -11.73
CA GLY A 287 0.58 7.81 -13.03
C GLY A 287 -0.56 6.84 -13.29
N THR A 288 -0.66 5.72 -12.56
CA THR A 288 -1.68 4.68 -12.76
C THR A 288 -1.72 4.12 -14.19
N GLU A 289 -0.56 3.75 -14.71
CA GLU A 289 -0.33 3.41 -16.12
C GLU A 289 -0.94 2.07 -16.50
N THR A 290 -2.20 2.10 -16.96
CA THR A 290 -2.97 0.91 -17.34
C THR A 290 -2.39 0.27 -18.61
N PRO A 291 -2.10 -1.05 -18.63
CA PRO A 291 -1.54 -1.71 -19.79
C PRO A 291 -2.55 -1.84 -20.93
N LEU A 292 -2.07 -1.72 -22.16
CA LEU A 292 -2.87 -1.99 -23.36
C LEU A 292 -2.99 -3.51 -23.54
N THR A 293 -4.07 -4.05 -23.05
CA THR A 293 -4.45 -5.46 -23.21
C THR A 293 -5.94 -5.56 -23.48
N GLU A 294 -6.37 -6.68 -24.03
CA GLU A 294 -7.79 -6.94 -24.26
C GLU A 294 -8.63 -6.81 -23.00
N TYR A 295 -8.07 -7.22 -21.86
CA TYR A 295 -8.74 -7.21 -20.56
C TYR A 295 -8.79 -5.84 -19.90
N HIS A 296 -7.72 -5.04 -20.01
CA HIS A 296 -7.61 -3.77 -19.29
C HIS A 296 -8.21 -2.58 -20.03
N THR A 297 -8.00 -2.50 -21.34
CA THR A 297 -8.33 -1.30 -22.12
C THR A 297 -9.16 -1.59 -23.36
N GLY A 298 -9.28 -2.86 -23.75
CA GLY A 298 -9.85 -3.24 -25.04
C GLY A 298 -8.96 -2.77 -26.21
N ASN A 299 -9.45 -2.99 -27.45
CA ASN A 299 -8.71 -2.74 -28.69
C ASN A 299 -9.29 -1.57 -29.50
N SER A 300 -9.86 -0.55 -28.85
CA SER A 300 -10.37 0.62 -29.57
C SER A 300 -9.26 1.60 -29.97
N PRO A 301 -9.43 2.37 -31.05
CA PRO A 301 -8.48 3.43 -31.39
C PRO A 301 -8.28 4.47 -30.29
N GLN A 302 -9.31 4.72 -29.48
CA GLN A 302 -9.25 5.64 -28.35
C GLN A 302 -8.36 5.06 -27.23
N ALA A 303 -8.48 3.75 -26.93
CA ALA A 303 -7.64 3.06 -25.97
C ALA A 303 -6.17 3.08 -26.40
N GLN A 304 -5.90 2.81 -27.70
CA GLN A 304 -4.56 2.87 -28.27
C GLN A 304 -3.95 4.27 -28.14
N ASN A 305 -4.67 5.32 -28.53
CA ASN A 305 -4.18 6.71 -28.43
C ASN A 305 -3.92 7.12 -26.97
N ARG A 306 -4.81 6.71 -26.03
CA ARG A 306 -4.60 6.97 -24.60
C ARG A 306 -3.33 6.27 -24.11
N TYR A 307 -3.11 5.03 -24.52
CA TYR A 307 -1.94 4.25 -24.13
C TYR A 307 -0.63 4.87 -24.64
N GLU A 308 -0.57 5.25 -25.92
CA GLU A 308 0.59 5.92 -26.52
C GLU A 308 0.96 7.21 -25.78
N ARG A 309 -0.04 8.03 -25.45
CA ARG A 309 0.18 9.26 -24.66
C ARG A 309 0.68 8.99 -23.24
N GLN A 310 0.19 7.91 -22.62
CA GLN A 310 0.64 7.46 -21.30
C GLN A 310 2.10 7.01 -21.35
N GLU A 311 2.46 6.20 -22.35
CA GLU A 311 3.81 5.71 -22.57
C GLU A 311 4.80 6.87 -22.82
N ASP A 312 4.45 7.81 -23.68
CA ASP A 312 5.23 9.02 -23.94
C ASP A 312 5.42 9.85 -22.65
N GLY A 313 4.35 10.01 -21.86
CA GLY A 313 4.41 10.71 -20.58
C GLY A 313 5.33 10.02 -19.56
N MET A 314 5.37 8.68 -19.54
CA MET A 314 6.30 7.92 -18.69
C MET A 314 7.75 8.09 -19.14
N LYS A 315 8.04 7.95 -20.44
CA LYS A 315 9.37 8.15 -21.01
C LYS A 315 9.89 9.56 -20.72
N ASN A 316 9.04 10.55 -20.92
CA ASN A 316 9.36 11.94 -20.65
C ASN A 316 9.63 12.20 -19.15
N ALA A 317 8.79 11.70 -18.27
CA ALA A 317 8.99 11.81 -16.81
C ALA A 317 10.31 11.15 -16.37
N TYR A 318 10.60 9.97 -16.90
CA TYR A 318 11.85 9.26 -16.61
C TYR A 318 13.07 10.03 -17.10
N ALA A 319 13.06 10.53 -18.35
CA ALA A 319 14.14 11.34 -18.91
C ALA A 319 14.39 12.64 -18.14
N ASN A 320 13.35 13.25 -17.57
CA ASN A 320 13.44 14.44 -16.72
C ASN A 320 13.76 14.12 -15.25
N HIS A 321 14.01 12.86 -14.87
CA HIS A 321 14.30 12.43 -13.50
C HIS A 321 13.20 12.76 -12.49
N VAL A 322 11.95 12.76 -12.91
CA VAL A 322 10.79 12.91 -12.02
C VAL A 322 10.74 11.73 -11.06
N LYS A 323 10.47 11.98 -9.80
CA LYS A 323 10.21 10.93 -8.82
C LYS A 323 8.95 10.16 -9.20
N MET A 324 9.06 8.88 -9.53
CA MET A 324 7.96 8.02 -9.97
C MET A 324 7.76 6.88 -8.98
N ALA A 325 6.52 6.45 -8.78
CA ALA A 325 6.17 5.27 -8.01
C ALA A 325 5.16 4.41 -8.76
N PHE A 326 5.26 3.09 -8.61
CA PHE A 326 4.34 2.13 -9.19
C PHE A 326 2.95 2.28 -8.59
N SER A 327 1.93 2.25 -9.45
CA SER A 327 0.54 2.46 -9.07
C SER A 327 -0.39 1.92 -10.15
N THR A 328 -1.58 1.49 -9.78
CA THR A 328 -2.47 0.80 -10.71
C THR A 328 -3.85 1.41 -10.85
N ASP A 329 -4.38 2.04 -9.80
CA ASP A 329 -5.78 2.45 -9.78
C ASP A 329 -6.75 1.27 -10.05
N ALA A 330 -6.32 0.06 -9.64
CA ALA A 330 -7.03 -1.16 -10.01
C ALA A 330 -8.35 -1.26 -9.23
N ASP A 331 -9.43 -1.26 -9.99
CA ASP A 331 -10.81 -1.27 -9.48
C ASP A 331 -11.74 -2.22 -10.27
N TYR A 332 -11.22 -2.91 -11.28
CA TYR A 332 -12.00 -3.77 -12.17
C TYR A 332 -11.73 -5.26 -11.93
N TYR A 333 -12.68 -6.08 -12.34
CA TYR A 333 -12.63 -7.52 -12.34
C TYR A 333 -12.20 -8.05 -13.71
N ILE A 334 -11.24 -8.98 -13.70
CA ILE A 334 -10.86 -9.75 -14.88
C ILE A 334 -11.16 -11.22 -14.60
N PRO A 335 -11.99 -11.91 -15.39
CA PRO A 335 -12.32 -13.30 -15.19
C PRO A 335 -11.06 -14.19 -15.07
N GLY A 336 -11.03 -15.01 -14.02
CA GLY A 336 -9.91 -15.93 -13.77
C GLY A 336 -8.66 -15.30 -13.17
N MET A 337 -8.63 -13.99 -12.92
CA MET A 337 -7.50 -13.29 -12.29
C MET A 337 -7.86 -12.78 -10.90
N THR A 338 -6.95 -12.93 -9.95
CA THR A 338 -7.00 -12.27 -8.65
C THR A 338 -6.56 -10.81 -8.76
N ARG A 339 -6.90 -9.95 -7.78
CA ARG A 339 -6.45 -8.55 -7.73
C ARG A 339 -4.92 -8.45 -7.85
N GLY A 340 -4.17 -9.30 -7.17
CA GLY A 340 -2.70 -9.32 -7.27
C GLY A 340 -2.19 -9.65 -8.67
N GLN A 341 -2.86 -10.56 -9.40
CA GLN A 341 -2.52 -10.87 -10.80
C GLN A 341 -2.86 -9.73 -11.75
N VAL A 342 -4.00 -9.07 -11.55
CA VAL A 342 -4.37 -7.87 -12.32
C VAL A 342 -3.32 -6.77 -12.16
N VAL A 343 -2.89 -6.52 -10.91
CA VAL A 343 -1.94 -5.46 -10.59
C VAL A 343 -0.55 -5.74 -11.17
N ILE A 344 -0.06 -7.00 -11.09
CA ILE A 344 1.27 -7.33 -11.63
C ILE A 344 1.35 -7.19 -13.14
N ASP A 345 0.23 -7.25 -13.87
CA ASP A 345 0.20 -7.04 -15.31
C ASP A 345 0.55 -5.60 -15.72
N PHE A 346 0.43 -4.64 -14.82
CA PHE A 346 0.84 -3.26 -15.04
C PHE A 346 2.36 -3.11 -15.29
N LEU A 347 3.16 -4.12 -14.97
CA LEU A 347 4.56 -4.19 -15.41
C LEU A 347 4.73 -4.02 -16.93
N LYS A 348 3.71 -4.42 -17.71
CA LYS A 348 3.74 -4.27 -19.17
C LYS A 348 3.92 -2.79 -19.57
N SER A 349 3.16 -1.87 -19.01
CA SER A 349 3.24 -0.44 -19.33
C SER A 349 4.65 0.13 -19.06
N TRP A 350 5.26 -0.27 -17.93
CA TRP A 350 6.62 0.17 -17.59
C TRP A 350 7.69 -0.36 -18.53
N LYS A 351 7.52 -1.60 -19.01
CA LYS A 351 8.40 -2.22 -20.00
C LYS A 351 8.25 -1.60 -21.39
N ASP A 352 7.01 -1.36 -21.81
CA ASP A 352 6.70 -0.74 -23.11
C ASP A 352 7.22 0.72 -23.16
N ALA A 353 7.30 1.38 -22.00
CA ALA A 353 7.97 2.68 -21.86
C ALA A 353 9.50 2.61 -21.80
N ASP A 354 10.11 1.46 -22.09
CA ASP A 354 11.57 1.23 -22.07
C ASP A 354 12.26 1.59 -20.77
N ILE A 355 11.53 1.54 -19.63
CA ILE A 355 12.12 1.74 -18.32
C ILE A 355 12.94 0.50 -17.93
N PRO A 356 14.23 0.64 -17.54
CA PRO A 356 15.07 -0.50 -17.19
C PRO A 356 14.52 -1.32 -16.02
N ALA A 357 14.71 -2.63 -16.03
CA ALA A 357 14.22 -3.54 -14.98
C ALA A 357 14.66 -3.12 -13.57
N SER A 358 15.92 -2.67 -13.41
CA SER A 358 16.45 -2.16 -12.16
C SER A 358 15.70 -0.92 -11.65
N GLU A 359 15.34 0.01 -12.54
CA GLU A 359 14.57 1.19 -12.17
C GLU A 359 13.10 0.84 -11.88
N ILE A 360 12.48 -0.08 -12.63
CA ILE A 360 11.13 -0.58 -12.34
C ILE A 360 11.10 -1.20 -10.92
N LEU A 361 12.08 -2.05 -10.57
CA LEU A 361 12.13 -2.63 -9.23
C LEU A 361 12.28 -1.57 -8.14
N LYS A 362 13.13 -0.56 -8.36
CA LYS A 362 13.29 0.57 -7.44
C LYS A 362 11.99 1.39 -7.30
N ILE A 363 11.27 1.60 -8.40
CA ILE A 363 9.98 2.29 -8.44
C ILE A 363 8.91 1.50 -7.67
N MET A 364 8.89 0.17 -7.80
CA MET A 364 7.97 -0.72 -7.11
C MET A 364 8.30 -0.96 -5.63
N THR A 365 9.50 -0.61 -5.19
CA THR A 365 9.99 -0.83 -3.82
C THR A 365 10.36 0.50 -3.15
N ILE A 366 11.59 0.95 -3.29
CA ILE A 366 12.16 2.10 -2.58
C ILE A 366 11.34 3.38 -2.80
N ASN A 367 11.01 3.69 -4.05
CA ASN A 367 10.19 4.87 -4.37
C ASN A 367 8.77 4.72 -3.82
N GLY A 368 8.19 3.52 -3.93
CA GLY A 368 6.90 3.20 -3.33
C GLY A 368 6.87 3.52 -1.84
N TYR A 369 7.85 3.03 -1.07
CA TYR A 369 7.94 3.32 0.36
C TYR A 369 8.13 4.81 0.66
N LYS A 370 8.88 5.53 -0.19
CA LYS A 370 9.11 6.97 -0.04
C LYS A 370 7.85 7.79 -0.33
N VAL A 371 7.10 7.47 -1.39
CA VAL A 371 5.88 8.23 -1.73
C VAL A 371 4.76 8.01 -0.72
N VAL A 372 4.66 6.79 -0.14
CA VAL A 372 3.68 6.51 0.92
C VAL A 372 4.14 6.94 2.32
N ASP A 373 5.29 7.61 2.42
CA ASP A 373 5.85 8.27 3.62
C ASP A 373 6.15 7.31 4.79
N ILE A 374 6.62 6.10 4.49
CA ILE A 374 6.99 5.11 5.52
C ILE A 374 8.42 4.54 5.38
N TYR A 375 9.24 5.04 4.46
CA TYR A 375 10.55 4.49 4.12
C TYR A 375 11.47 4.28 5.35
N ASP A 376 11.45 5.20 6.31
CA ASP A 376 12.27 5.11 7.52
C ASP A 376 11.69 4.18 8.60
N LYS A 377 10.44 3.73 8.42
CA LYS A 377 9.70 2.87 9.35
C LYS A 377 9.52 1.45 8.82
N ARG A 378 9.50 1.29 7.50
CA ARG A 378 9.27 0.04 6.77
C ARG A 378 9.80 0.21 5.34
N GLY A 379 10.41 -0.79 4.77
CA GLY A 379 10.81 -0.69 3.37
C GLY A 379 12.06 -1.50 3.03
N PRO A 380 13.25 -0.91 3.06
CA PRO A 380 14.46 -1.65 2.68
C PRO A 380 14.74 -2.81 3.65
N ILE A 381 15.43 -3.83 3.15
CA ILE A 381 15.96 -4.91 3.99
C ILE A 381 17.13 -4.33 4.81
N LYS A 382 16.81 -3.84 6.01
CA LYS A 382 17.75 -3.11 6.89
C LYS A 382 17.49 -3.48 8.35
N VAL A 383 18.56 -3.66 9.11
CA VAL A 383 18.50 -3.95 10.55
C VAL A 383 17.64 -2.93 11.30
N GLY A 384 16.76 -3.43 12.15
CA GLY A 384 15.80 -2.66 12.95
C GLY A 384 14.45 -2.41 12.28
N LEU A 385 14.33 -2.56 10.97
CA LEU A 385 13.04 -2.44 10.26
C LEU A 385 12.23 -3.74 10.30
N PRO A 386 10.90 -3.67 10.15
CA PRO A 386 10.04 -4.83 9.99
C PRO A 386 10.52 -5.72 8.84
N ALA A 387 10.49 -7.03 9.04
CA ALA A 387 10.97 -7.99 8.06
C ALA A 387 9.91 -8.27 7.00
N ASP A 388 9.85 -7.38 6.01
CA ASP A 388 9.04 -7.51 4.80
C ASP A 388 9.96 -7.81 3.63
N LEU A 389 9.74 -8.94 2.96
CA LEU A 389 10.52 -9.33 1.79
C LEU A 389 9.72 -10.22 0.84
N ILE A 390 10.21 -10.26 -0.39
CA ILE A 390 9.77 -11.23 -1.40
C ILE A 390 10.97 -12.03 -1.91
N ALA A 391 10.70 -13.19 -2.50
CA ALA A 391 11.72 -13.98 -3.17
C ALA A 391 11.23 -14.49 -4.52
N VAL A 392 12.11 -14.38 -5.52
CA VAL A 392 11.90 -14.79 -6.90
C VAL A 392 13.05 -15.67 -7.39
N ARG A 393 12.88 -16.39 -8.53
CA ARG A 393 13.86 -17.35 -9.02
C ARG A 393 14.97 -16.78 -9.89
N ALA A 394 14.76 -15.60 -10.46
CA ALA A 394 15.74 -14.94 -11.32
C ALA A 394 16.03 -13.52 -10.83
N ASN A 395 17.11 -12.92 -11.32
CA ASN A 395 17.51 -11.56 -10.94
C ASN A 395 16.50 -10.51 -11.42
N PRO A 396 15.74 -9.86 -10.51
CA PRO A 396 14.74 -8.88 -10.89
C PRO A 396 15.34 -7.55 -11.38
N LEU A 397 16.64 -7.29 -11.16
CA LEU A 397 17.34 -6.13 -11.72
C LEU A 397 17.61 -6.29 -13.22
N GLU A 398 17.63 -7.54 -13.73
CA GLU A 398 17.85 -7.86 -15.14
C GLU A 398 16.56 -8.23 -15.86
N ASN A 399 15.66 -8.94 -15.16
CA ASN A 399 14.39 -9.39 -15.70
C ASN A 399 13.25 -9.14 -14.71
N ILE A 400 12.52 -8.06 -14.92
CA ILE A 400 11.42 -7.67 -14.02
C ILE A 400 10.22 -8.64 -14.10
N ASP A 401 10.03 -9.38 -15.18
CA ASP A 401 8.95 -10.36 -15.32
C ASP A 401 9.04 -11.52 -14.32
N THR A 402 10.20 -11.72 -13.66
CA THR A 402 10.31 -12.70 -12.57
C THR A 402 9.35 -12.38 -11.41
N LEU A 403 8.91 -11.12 -11.25
CA LEU A 403 7.91 -10.70 -10.26
C LEU A 403 6.51 -11.28 -10.53
N ARG A 404 6.24 -11.83 -11.72
CA ARG A 404 4.99 -12.56 -12.02
C ARG A 404 4.89 -13.89 -11.28
N ASP A 405 6.03 -14.44 -10.81
CA ASP A 405 6.10 -15.70 -10.01
C ASP A 405 6.84 -15.45 -8.69
N VAL A 406 6.30 -14.62 -7.83
CA VAL A 406 6.82 -14.46 -6.45
C VAL A 406 6.64 -15.78 -5.70
N ARG A 407 7.74 -16.39 -5.25
CA ARG A 407 7.74 -17.68 -4.58
C ARG A 407 7.60 -17.61 -3.07
N CYS A 408 8.19 -16.58 -2.46
CA CYS A 408 8.06 -16.36 -1.02
C CYS A 408 7.62 -14.90 -0.78
N VAL A 409 6.76 -14.74 0.22
CA VAL A 409 6.32 -13.43 0.73
C VAL A 409 6.36 -13.50 2.25
N MET A 410 7.13 -12.61 2.84
CA MET A 410 7.20 -12.43 4.29
C MET A 410 6.72 -11.03 4.63
N LYS A 411 5.92 -10.92 5.69
CA LYS A 411 5.48 -9.64 6.25
C LYS A 411 5.58 -9.70 7.78
N ASP A 412 6.19 -8.68 8.37
CA ASP A 412 6.43 -8.60 9.81
C ASP A 412 7.13 -9.88 10.37
N GLY A 413 8.06 -10.45 9.59
CA GLY A 413 8.83 -11.64 9.95
C GLY A 413 8.08 -12.98 9.80
N ILE A 414 6.84 -12.95 9.34
CA ILE A 414 6.00 -14.15 9.17
C ILE A 414 5.85 -14.45 7.68
N PHE A 415 6.11 -15.67 7.26
CA PHE A 415 5.83 -16.10 5.89
C PHE A 415 4.33 -16.20 5.65
N PHE A 416 3.83 -15.40 4.73
CA PHE A 416 2.48 -15.53 4.17
C PHE A 416 2.45 -16.54 3.02
N LYS A 417 3.55 -16.59 2.25
CA LYS A 417 3.76 -17.52 1.15
C LYS A 417 5.18 -18.03 1.22
N LYS A 418 5.36 -19.35 1.11
CA LYS A 418 6.66 -19.99 1.08
C LYS A 418 6.70 -21.06 -0.01
N ASP A 419 7.69 -21.01 -0.90
CA ASP A 419 7.84 -21.92 -2.04
C ASP A 419 6.59 -22.03 -2.93
N GLY A 420 5.79 -20.96 -3.00
CA GLY A 420 4.52 -20.91 -3.73
C GLY A 420 3.30 -21.35 -2.94
N VAL A 421 3.46 -21.89 -1.73
CA VAL A 421 2.37 -22.33 -0.85
C VAL A 421 2.01 -21.20 0.11
N MET A 422 0.72 -20.83 0.17
CA MET A 422 0.22 -19.83 1.11
C MET A 422 -0.06 -20.43 2.48
N THR A 423 0.25 -19.68 3.54
CA THR A 423 0.03 -20.04 4.95
C THR A 423 -0.69 -18.90 5.68
N PRO A 424 -1.89 -18.50 5.23
CA PRO A 424 -2.59 -17.34 5.79
C PRO A 424 -2.97 -17.53 7.26
N GLU A 425 -3.14 -18.77 7.71
CA GLU A 425 -3.48 -19.13 9.10
C GLU A 425 -2.47 -18.62 10.13
N LYS A 426 -1.22 -18.39 9.74
CA LYS A 426 -0.16 -17.84 10.59
C LYS A 426 -0.38 -16.37 10.97
N PHE A 427 -1.27 -15.67 10.27
CA PHE A 427 -1.59 -14.27 10.50
C PHE A 427 -2.81 -14.06 11.39
N PHE A 428 -3.54 -15.13 11.74
CA PHE A 428 -4.66 -15.03 12.66
C PHE A 428 -4.16 -15.10 14.11
N HIS A 429 -4.42 -14.05 14.86
CA HIS A 429 -4.10 -14.01 16.28
C HIS A 429 -5.30 -14.50 17.10
N SER A 430 -5.11 -15.55 17.93
CA SER A 430 -6.12 -16.10 18.81
C SER A 430 -6.09 -15.52 20.24
N GLY A 431 -5.17 -14.59 20.50
CA GLY A 431 -4.99 -13.98 21.82
C GLY A 431 -5.92 -12.78 22.06
N PRO A 432 -6.02 -12.32 23.34
CA PRO A 432 -6.74 -11.10 23.64
C PRO A 432 -6.10 -9.91 22.94
N THR A 433 -6.95 -9.04 22.38
CA THR A 433 -6.53 -7.80 21.75
C THR A 433 -5.67 -6.96 22.72
N PRO A 434 -4.47 -6.51 22.34
CA PRO A 434 -3.64 -5.69 23.21
C PRO A 434 -4.39 -4.46 23.73
N PRO A 435 -4.16 -4.04 24.99
CA PRO A 435 -4.78 -2.84 25.53
C PRO A 435 -4.50 -1.62 24.64
N GLY A 436 -5.55 -0.91 24.21
CA GLY A 436 -5.45 0.26 23.34
C GLY A 436 -5.60 -0.02 21.84
N ALA A 437 -5.69 -1.26 21.41
CA ALA A 437 -5.87 -1.65 20.00
C ALA A 437 -7.21 -1.17 19.38
N TRP A 438 -8.20 -0.84 20.21
CA TRP A 438 -9.48 -0.27 19.79
C TRP A 438 -9.46 1.25 19.54
N ARG A 439 -8.32 1.91 19.80
CA ARG A 439 -8.21 3.33 19.49
C ARG A 439 -7.98 3.50 17.98
N ILE A 440 -9.02 3.95 17.31
CA ILE A 440 -8.95 4.52 15.96
C ILE A 440 -8.22 5.86 16.11
N HIS A 441 -6.90 5.85 16.06
CA HIS A 441 -6.06 7.05 16.17
C HIS A 441 -5.12 7.16 14.98
#